data_9f0b92e71888a6d9c408f4b74a0bac11
#
_entry.id   9f0b92e71888a6d9c408f4b74a0bac11
#
_cell.length_a   1.000
_cell.length_b   1.000
_cell.length_c   1.000
_cell.angle_alpha   90.00
_cell.angle_beta   90.00
_cell.angle_gamma   90.00
#
_symmetry.space_group_name_H-M   'P 1'
#
loop_
_entity.id
_entity.type
_entity.pdbx_description
1 polymer ?
#
loop_
_entity_poly.entity_id
_entity_poly.type
_entity_poly.pdbx_seq_one_letter_code
_entity_poly.pdbx_strand_id
1 'polypeptide(L)'
;MSFVSVTPEMVVAAALDLSGINSAIAQANSVAAAATTTVLPVAADEVSAAIAALFGTHAQQYQAISAELAAFHDRFVQSLNTGAGAYLRAEAANAEQGLLGLVNAPTQALFGRPLIGDGANGAPGSGQAGGAGGLLYGNGGAGGSGGVGGAGAVGGAGGNTWLWGNGGAGGSGGVGSGSGGAGRSGGWLYGNGG
;
A
#
# COMPACT_ATOMS: atom_id res chain seq x y z
N MET A 1 5.22 3.11 28.04
CA MET A 1 4.46 2.26 27.10
C MET A 1 5.45 1.25 26.50
N SER A 2 5.13 -0.04 26.59
CA SER A 2 5.97 -1.08 26.01
C SER A 2 5.71 -1.12 24.49
N PHE A 3 6.71 -0.79 23.69
CA PHE A 3 6.62 -0.96 22.25
C PHE A 3 6.92 -2.42 21.92
N VAL A 4 5.98 -3.12 21.31
CA VAL A 4 6.23 -4.44 20.74
C VAL A 4 6.88 -4.20 19.37
N SER A 5 8.15 -4.58 19.24
CA SER A 5 8.84 -4.56 17.95
C SER A 5 8.69 -5.94 17.33
N VAL A 6 7.95 -6.03 16.25
CA VAL A 6 7.79 -7.26 15.46
C VAL A 6 8.40 -7.01 14.09
N THR A 7 9.36 -7.82 13.68
CA THR A 7 9.92 -7.73 12.34
C THR A 7 8.98 -8.37 11.31
N PRO A 8 8.85 -7.81 10.10
CA PRO A 8 8.00 -8.39 9.04
C PRO A 8 8.34 -9.85 8.72
N GLU A 9 9.62 -10.22 8.83
CA GLU A 9 10.10 -11.59 8.60
C GLU A 9 9.52 -12.58 9.62
N MET A 10 9.37 -12.17 10.87
CA MET A 10 8.74 -13.00 11.91
C MET A 10 7.26 -13.22 11.62
N VAL A 11 6.56 -12.22 11.09
CA VAL A 11 5.15 -12.36 10.69
C VAL A 11 5.01 -13.31 9.51
N VAL A 12 5.90 -13.22 8.52
CA VAL A 12 5.93 -14.15 7.37
C VAL A 12 6.21 -15.57 7.82
N ALA A 13 7.18 -15.78 8.72
CA ALA A 13 7.47 -17.10 9.28
C ALA A 13 6.25 -17.69 10.02
N ALA A 14 5.60 -16.90 10.87
CA ALA A 14 4.38 -17.32 11.56
C ALA A 14 3.23 -17.63 10.57
N ALA A 15 3.11 -16.89 9.48
CA ALA A 15 2.13 -17.16 8.43
C ALA A 15 2.39 -18.49 7.71
N LEU A 16 3.67 -18.85 7.48
CA LEU A 16 4.06 -20.14 6.92
C LEU A 16 3.73 -21.30 7.88
N ASP A 17 4.03 -21.15 9.17
CA ASP A 17 3.70 -22.16 10.18
C ASP A 17 2.18 -22.37 10.26
N LEU A 18 1.40 -21.30 10.26
CA LEU A 18 -0.07 -21.36 10.22
C LEU A 18 -0.57 -22.08 8.97
N SER A 19 0.01 -21.82 7.80
CA SER A 19 -0.34 -22.52 6.55
C SER A 19 -0.04 -24.03 6.65
N GLY A 20 1.08 -24.41 7.29
CA GLY A 20 1.44 -25.80 7.58
C GLY A 20 0.41 -26.50 8.47
N ILE A 21 -0.05 -25.82 9.52
CA ILE A 21 -1.09 -26.32 10.42
C ILE A 21 -2.40 -26.58 9.65
N ASN A 22 -2.84 -25.62 8.82
CA ASN A 22 -4.04 -25.78 8.01
C ASN A 22 -3.96 -26.99 7.08
N SER A 23 -2.81 -27.16 6.42
CA SER A 23 -2.55 -28.29 5.54
C SER A 23 -2.62 -29.65 6.30
N ALA A 24 -2.04 -29.71 7.51
CA ALA A 24 -2.07 -30.91 8.33
C ALA A 24 -3.50 -31.26 8.79
N ILE A 25 -4.30 -30.27 9.19
CA ILE A 25 -5.71 -30.45 9.56
C ILE A 25 -6.53 -30.92 8.34
N ALA A 26 -6.35 -30.30 7.18
CA ALA A 26 -7.05 -30.68 5.96
C ALA A 26 -6.75 -32.13 5.55
N GLN A 27 -5.47 -32.55 5.66
CA GLN A 27 -5.08 -33.93 5.41
C GLN A 27 -5.72 -34.91 6.40
N ALA A 28 -5.68 -34.60 7.70
CA ALA A 28 -6.31 -35.45 8.72
C ALA A 28 -7.82 -35.58 8.47
N ASN A 29 -8.52 -34.49 8.16
CA ASN A 29 -9.94 -34.50 7.84
C ASN A 29 -10.27 -35.30 6.59
N SER A 30 -9.45 -35.22 5.55
CA SER A 30 -9.65 -36.00 4.32
C SER A 30 -9.50 -37.51 4.56
N VAL A 31 -8.55 -37.91 5.39
CA VAL A 31 -8.36 -39.32 5.76
C VAL A 31 -9.52 -39.82 6.59
N ALA A 32 -10.05 -39.01 7.51
CA ALA A 32 -11.19 -39.41 8.37
C ALA A 32 -12.53 -39.39 7.64
N ALA A 33 -12.68 -38.62 6.57
CA ALA A 33 -13.96 -38.37 5.92
C ALA A 33 -14.70 -39.63 5.51
N ALA A 34 -14.07 -40.55 4.78
CA ALA A 34 -14.71 -41.77 4.29
C ALA A 34 -15.20 -42.65 5.44
N ALA A 35 -14.38 -42.88 6.46
CA ALA A 35 -14.71 -43.75 7.59
C ALA A 35 -15.81 -43.18 8.48
N THR A 36 -15.96 -41.88 8.57
CA THR A 36 -16.93 -41.22 9.47
C THR A 36 -18.23 -40.83 8.80
N THR A 37 -18.23 -40.56 7.49
CA THR A 37 -19.44 -40.17 6.75
C THR A 37 -20.24 -41.36 6.23
N THR A 38 -19.63 -42.57 6.16
CA THR A 38 -20.27 -43.80 5.65
C THR A 38 -20.32 -44.89 6.71
N VAL A 39 -20.72 -44.53 7.94
CA VAL A 39 -20.89 -45.49 9.03
C VAL A 39 -22.02 -46.47 8.68
N LEU A 40 -21.70 -47.77 8.68
CA LEU A 40 -22.69 -48.81 8.45
C LEU A 40 -23.40 -49.19 9.77
N PRO A 41 -24.72 -49.52 9.75
CA PRO A 41 -25.41 -50.07 10.90
C PRO A 41 -24.76 -51.38 11.37
N VAL A 42 -24.60 -51.53 12.69
CA VAL A 42 -24.00 -52.72 13.28
C VAL A 42 -24.95 -53.94 13.17
N ALA A 43 -26.26 -53.70 13.13
CA ALA A 43 -27.32 -54.72 12.98
C ALA A 43 -28.45 -54.21 12.07
N ALA A 44 -29.32 -55.11 11.63
CA ALA A 44 -30.43 -54.79 10.76
C ALA A 44 -31.69 -54.31 11.53
N ASP A 45 -31.52 -53.60 12.64
CA ASP A 45 -32.58 -53.02 13.45
C ASP A 45 -32.63 -51.50 13.29
N GLU A 46 -33.77 -50.90 13.63
CA GLU A 46 -34.06 -49.48 13.45
C GLU A 46 -33.16 -48.60 14.33
N VAL A 47 -32.74 -49.10 15.50
CA VAL A 47 -31.89 -48.34 16.43
C VAL A 47 -30.46 -48.24 15.85
N SER A 48 -29.91 -49.38 15.39
CA SER A 48 -28.60 -49.40 14.73
C SER A 48 -28.57 -48.50 13.48
N ALA A 49 -29.63 -48.52 12.68
CA ALA A 49 -29.78 -47.69 11.50
C ALA A 49 -29.85 -46.19 11.87
N ALA A 50 -30.62 -45.85 12.90
CA ALA A 50 -30.75 -44.46 13.38
C ALA A 50 -29.42 -43.91 13.94
N ILE A 51 -28.68 -44.74 14.69
CA ILE A 51 -27.37 -44.37 15.23
C ILE A 51 -26.35 -44.13 14.09
N ALA A 52 -26.31 -45.04 13.10
CA ALA A 52 -25.42 -44.89 11.95
C ALA A 52 -25.74 -43.60 11.15
N ALA A 53 -27.02 -43.31 10.93
CA ALA A 53 -27.47 -42.08 10.27
C ALA A 53 -27.09 -40.80 11.07
N LEU A 54 -27.23 -40.85 12.41
CA LEU A 54 -26.84 -39.73 13.28
C LEU A 54 -25.34 -39.42 13.16
N PHE A 55 -24.47 -40.41 13.26
CA PHE A 55 -23.03 -40.25 13.13
C PHE A 55 -22.62 -39.80 11.72
N GLY A 56 -23.23 -40.39 10.67
CA GLY A 56 -22.98 -39.95 9.30
C GLY A 56 -23.37 -38.51 9.05
N THR A 57 -24.52 -38.07 9.54
CA THR A 57 -24.97 -36.68 9.45
C THR A 57 -24.04 -35.72 10.21
N HIS A 58 -23.65 -36.08 11.43
CA HIS A 58 -22.70 -35.28 12.23
C HIS A 58 -21.37 -35.17 11.52
N ALA A 59 -20.83 -36.24 10.96
CA ALA A 59 -19.58 -36.21 10.22
C ALA A 59 -19.67 -35.34 8.97
N GLN A 60 -20.77 -35.37 8.23
CA GLN A 60 -20.97 -34.46 7.08
C GLN A 60 -21.02 -33.02 7.48
N GLN A 61 -21.71 -32.69 8.58
CA GLN A 61 -21.72 -31.30 9.13
C GLN A 61 -20.34 -30.87 9.58
N TYR A 62 -19.59 -31.75 10.24
CA TYR A 62 -18.18 -31.46 10.61
C TYR A 62 -17.32 -31.15 9.39
N GLN A 63 -17.42 -31.95 8.32
CA GLN A 63 -16.67 -31.72 7.08
C GLN A 63 -17.02 -30.36 6.45
N ALA A 64 -18.28 -29.95 6.44
CA ALA A 64 -18.73 -28.67 5.94
C ALA A 64 -18.12 -27.50 6.76
N ILE A 65 -18.23 -27.55 8.10
CA ILE A 65 -17.64 -26.55 8.99
C ILE A 65 -16.10 -26.50 8.84
N SER A 66 -15.47 -27.67 8.71
CA SER A 66 -14.02 -27.75 8.53
C SER A 66 -13.56 -27.07 7.23
N ALA A 67 -14.32 -27.21 6.15
CA ALA A 67 -14.03 -26.51 4.89
C ALA A 67 -14.17 -24.98 5.01
N GLU A 68 -15.19 -24.51 5.72
CA GLU A 68 -15.36 -23.06 5.99
C GLU A 68 -14.21 -22.51 6.85
N LEU A 69 -13.81 -23.26 7.88
CA LEU A 69 -12.70 -22.90 8.75
C LEU A 69 -11.38 -22.85 7.98
N ALA A 70 -11.13 -23.79 7.09
CA ALA A 70 -9.96 -23.80 6.22
C ALA A 70 -9.92 -22.55 5.33
N ALA A 71 -11.04 -22.19 4.70
CA ALA A 71 -11.16 -21.00 3.88
C ALA A 71 -10.97 -19.69 4.68
N PHE A 72 -11.44 -19.65 5.93
CA PHE A 72 -11.17 -18.52 6.83
C PHE A 72 -9.69 -18.42 7.18
N HIS A 73 -9.08 -19.55 7.50
CA HIS A 73 -7.64 -19.61 7.85
C HIS A 73 -6.76 -19.15 6.69
N ASP A 74 -7.05 -19.56 5.46
CA ASP A 74 -6.32 -19.13 4.27
C ASP A 74 -6.40 -17.61 4.07
N ARG A 75 -7.58 -17.01 4.26
CA ARG A 75 -7.74 -15.55 4.20
C ARG A 75 -6.97 -14.83 5.30
N PHE A 76 -6.95 -15.41 6.50
CA PHE A 76 -6.19 -14.88 7.62
C PHE A 76 -4.68 -14.87 7.34
N VAL A 77 -4.13 -16.00 6.86
CA VAL A 77 -2.72 -16.12 6.45
C VAL A 77 -2.39 -15.13 5.33
N GLN A 78 -3.27 -14.97 4.34
CA GLN A 78 -3.09 -13.98 3.28
C GLN A 78 -3.07 -12.55 3.81
N SER A 79 -3.93 -12.23 4.80
CA SER A 79 -3.94 -10.91 5.43
C SER A 79 -2.66 -10.62 6.20
N LEU A 80 -2.10 -11.61 6.90
CA LEU A 80 -0.81 -11.50 7.59
C LEU A 80 0.32 -11.21 6.59
N ASN A 81 0.39 -11.96 5.49
CA ASN A 81 1.40 -11.76 4.46
C ASN A 81 1.28 -10.38 3.79
N THR A 82 0.06 -9.93 3.53
CA THR A 82 -0.19 -8.61 2.96
C THR A 82 0.25 -7.50 3.92
N GLY A 83 -0.06 -7.64 5.21
CA GLY A 83 0.37 -6.73 6.26
C GLY A 83 1.90 -6.66 6.37
N ALA A 84 2.56 -7.82 6.45
CA ALA A 84 4.03 -7.88 6.50
C ALA A 84 4.68 -7.21 5.27
N GLY A 85 4.14 -7.45 4.07
CA GLY A 85 4.60 -6.81 2.85
C GLY A 85 4.41 -5.29 2.83
N ALA A 86 3.36 -4.77 3.46
CA ALA A 86 3.15 -3.34 3.61
C ALA A 86 4.21 -2.69 4.53
N TYR A 87 4.56 -3.35 5.63
CA TYR A 87 5.64 -2.91 6.52
C TYR A 87 6.98 -2.90 5.81
N LEU A 88 7.33 -3.96 5.07
CA LEU A 88 8.60 -4.02 4.31
C LEU A 88 8.72 -2.85 3.32
N ARG A 89 7.64 -2.52 2.62
CA ARG A 89 7.64 -1.38 1.68
C ARG A 89 7.79 -0.04 2.41
N ALA A 90 7.12 0.12 3.55
CA ALA A 90 7.26 1.33 4.36
C ALA A 90 8.68 1.51 4.89
N GLU A 91 9.31 0.44 5.36
CA GLU A 91 10.71 0.43 5.82
C GLU A 91 11.68 0.77 4.68
N ALA A 92 11.49 0.17 3.50
CA ALA A 92 12.30 0.48 2.31
C ALA A 92 12.16 1.97 1.90
N ALA A 93 10.94 2.51 1.89
CA ALA A 93 10.69 3.92 1.59
C ALA A 93 11.32 4.85 2.64
N ASN A 94 11.26 4.50 3.92
CA ASN A 94 11.90 5.27 5.00
C ASN A 94 13.43 5.27 4.86
N ALA A 95 14.02 4.13 4.51
CA ALA A 95 15.46 4.01 4.28
C ALA A 95 15.90 4.85 3.06
N GLU A 96 15.12 4.82 1.97
CA GLU A 96 15.36 5.65 0.80
C GLU A 96 15.29 7.14 1.13
N GLN A 97 14.25 7.57 1.86
CA GLN A 97 14.12 8.98 2.29
C GLN A 97 15.26 9.38 3.23
N GLY A 98 15.68 8.50 4.13
CA GLY A 98 16.83 8.74 5.01
C GLY A 98 18.12 8.95 4.22
N LEU A 99 18.36 8.11 3.23
CA LEU A 99 19.53 8.23 2.35
C LEU A 99 19.48 9.52 1.52
N LEU A 100 18.34 9.82 0.90
CA LEU A 100 18.15 11.07 0.15
C LEU A 100 18.31 12.30 1.04
N GLY A 101 17.85 12.23 2.29
CA GLY A 101 18.07 13.28 3.29
C GLY A 101 19.56 13.56 3.52
N LEU A 102 20.37 12.51 3.69
CA LEU A 102 21.82 12.64 3.86
C LEU A 102 22.51 13.23 2.62
N VAL A 103 22.13 12.77 1.42
CA VAL A 103 22.67 13.27 0.14
C VAL A 103 22.28 14.72 -0.11
N ASN A 104 21.08 15.10 0.28
CA ASN A 104 20.53 16.44 0.05
C ASN A 104 20.93 17.47 1.11
N ALA A 105 21.29 17.03 2.32
CA ALA A 105 21.59 17.94 3.43
C ALA A 105 22.63 19.03 3.10
N PRO A 106 23.78 18.73 2.46
CA PRO A 106 24.76 19.76 2.13
C PRO A 106 24.23 20.80 1.14
N THR A 107 23.54 20.39 0.09
CA THR A 107 23.00 21.27 -0.93
C THR A 107 21.81 22.08 -0.42
N GLN A 108 21.01 21.48 0.46
CA GLN A 108 19.92 22.18 1.13
C GLN A 108 20.44 23.28 2.05
N ALA A 109 21.53 23.02 2.79
CA ALA A 109 22.13 24.02 3.67
C ALA A 109 22.82 25.18 2.90
N LEU A 110 23.50 24.89 1.76
CA LEU A 110 24.25 25.88 1.00
C LEU A 110 23.37 26.64 -0.01
N PHE A 111 22.41 25.97 -0.64
CA PHE A 111 21.67 26.55 -1.77
C PHE A 111 20.13 26.58 -1.52
N GLY A 112 19.66 26.11 -0.37
CA GLY A 112 18.23 26.03 -0.06
C GLY A 112 17.46 25.07 -0.97
N ARG A 113 18.17 24.14 -1.66
CA ARG A 113 17.61 23.21 -2.64
C ARG A 113 18.20 21.81 -2.48
N PRO A 114 17.42 20.74 -2.71
CA PRO A 114 17.98 19.40 -2.72
C PRO A 114 18.93 19.19 -3.91
N LEU A 115 19.86 18.27 -3.79
CA LEU A 115 20.65 17.78 -4.92
C LEU A 115 19.80 16.93 -5.85
N ILE A 116 19.05 15.99 -5.26
CA ILE A 116 18.16 15.05 -5.94
C ILE A 116 16.78 15.12 -5.29
N GLY A 117 15.76 15.35 -6.08
CA GLY A 117 14.36 15.35 -5.63
C GLY A 117 13.49 16.33 -6.38
N ASP A 118 12.22 16.07 -6.41
CA ASP A 118 11.24 16.93 -7.05
C ASP A 118 10.90 18.14 -6.17
N GLY A 119 10.56 19.24 -6.77
CA GLY A 119 10.02 20.42 -6.09
C GLY A 119 8.60 20.16 -5.57
N ALA A 120 8.31 20.67 -4.38
CA ALA A 120 6.96 20.59 -3.82
C ALA A 120 5.94 21.33 -4.69
N ASN A 121 4.75 20.76 -4.87
CA ASN A 121 3.66 21.46 -5.54
C ASN A 121 3.11 22.59 -4.67
N GLY A 122 2.72 23.68 -5.26
CA GLY A 122 1.99 24.75 -4.60
C GLY A 122 0.64 24.25 -4.08
N ALA A 123 0.23 24.70 -2.90
CA ALA A 123 -1.02 24.27 -2.32
C ALA A 123 -2.24 24.68 -3.19
N PRO A 124 -3.21 23.78 -3.44
CA PRO A 124 -4.40 24.11 -4.20
C PRO A 124 -5.17 25.27 -3.57
N GLY A 125 -5.63 26.20 -4.39
CA GLY A 125 -6.40 27.38 -3.94
C GLY A 125 -5.57 28.50 -3.30
N SER A 126 -4.24 28.36 -3.21
CA SER A 126 -3.37 29.35 -2.58
C SER A 126 -2.68 30.30 -3.56
N GLY A 127 -2.62 29.97 -4.85
CA GLY A 127 -1.82 30.70 -5.83
C GLY A 127 -0.31 30.62 -5.58
N GLN A 128 0.16 29.75 -4.69
CA GLN A 128 1.58 29.58 -4.38
C GLN A 128 2.34 28.98 -5.57
N ALA A 129 3.58 29.48 -5.76
CA ALA A 129 4.46 28.88 -6.75
C ALA A 129 4.86 27.45 -6.34
N GLY A 130 5.07 26.59 -7.34
CA GLY A 130 5.71 25.30 -7.13
C GLY A 130 7.17 25.47 -6.72
N GLY A 131 7.66 24.57 -5.89
CA GLY A 131 9.04 24.50 -5.44
C GLY A 131 9.99 24.16 -6.59
N ALA A 132 11.24 24.60 -6.49
CA ALA A 132 12.27 24.22 -7.45
C ALA A 132 12.65 22.73 -7.28
N GLY A 133 12.87 22.04 -8.39
CA GLY A 133 13.45 20.70 -8.40
C GLY A 133 14.93 20.69 -7.98
N GLY A 134 15.49 19.49 -7.84
CA GLY A 134 16.88 19.30 -7.42
C GLY A 134 17.90 19.95 -8.34
N LEU A 135 19.10 20.17 -7.81
CA LEU A 135 20.22 20.75 -8.58
C LEU A 135 20.71 19.79 -9.65
N LEU A 136 20.80 18.49 -9.37
CA LEU A 136 21.27 17.49 -10.31
C LEU A 136 20.10 16.82 -11.03
N TYR A 137 19.15 16.33 -10.28
CA TYR A 137 18.01 15.57 -10.80
C TYR A 137 16.73 15.90 -10.03
N GLY A 138 15.62 16.13 -10.75
CA GLY A 138 14.27 16.29 -10.20
C GLY A 138 13.44 17.30 -10.98
N ASN A 139 12.15 17.12 -10.98
CA ASN A 139 11.22 17.99 -11.65
C ASN A 139 10.88 19.21 -10.78
N GLY A 140 10.55 20.32 -11.40
CA GLY A 140 9.93 21.44 -10.69
C GLY A 140 8.51 21.12 -10.26
N GLY A 141 8.11 21.57 -9.08
CA GLY A 141 6.76 21.42 -8.58
C GLY A 141 5.75 22.23 -9.39
N ALA A 142 4.52 21.76 -9.53
CA ALA A 142 3.43 22.51 -10.14
C ALA A 142 3.01 23.70 -9.28
N GLY A 143 2.61 24.80 -9.90
CA GLY A 143 2.03 25.93 -9.20
C GLY A 143 0.65 25.60 -8.62
N GLY A 144 0.32 26.14 -7.46
CA GLY A 144 -1.02 26.01 -6.85
C GLY A 144 -2.07 26.77 -7.65
N SER A 145 -3.28 26.25 -7.71
CA SER A 145 -4.42 26.97 -8.31
C SER A 145 -4.73 28.25 -7.55
N GLY A 146 -5.30 29.23 -8.22
CA GLY A 146 -5.83 30.43 -7.57
C GLY A 146 -7.03 30.09 -6.67
N GLY A 147 -7.20 30.88 -5.59
CA GLY A 147 -8.28 30.66 -4.61
C GLY A 147 -9.67 30.96 -5.15
N VAL A 148 -10.67 30.42 -4.47
CA VAL A 148 -12.08 30.72 -4.67
C VAL A 148 -12.45 31.99 -3.86
N GLY A 149 -13.07 32.97 -4.49
CA GLY A 149 -13.68 34.10 -3.76
C GLY A 149 -13.11 35.50 -4.02
N GLY A 150 -12.17 35.66 -4.92
CA GLY A 150 -11.70 36.97 -5.36
C GLY A 150 -11.64 37.06 -6.88
N ALA A 151 -12.20 38.14 -7.46
CA ALA A 151 -11.97 38.42 -8.86
C ALA A 151 -10.46 38.63 -9.08
N GLY A 152 -9.84 37.75 -9.90
CA GLY A 152 -8.44 37.87 -10.26
C GLY A 152 -7.41 37.07 -9.46
N ALA A 153 -7.85 36.04 -8.69
CA ALA A 153 -6.91 35.13 -8.04
C ALA A 153 -6.07 34.37 -9.08
N VAL A 154 -4.79 34.72 -9.14
CA VAL A 154 -3.83 34.17 -10.12
C VAL A 154 -3.34 32.81 -9.65
N GLY A 155 -3.18 31.87 -10.59
CA GLY A 155 -2.51 30.60 -10.32
C GLY A 155 -1.01 30.82 -10.07
N GLY A 156 -0.42 29.99 -9.21
CA GLY A 156 1.01 30.03 -8.90
C GLY A 156 1.86 29.60 -10.08
N ALA A 157 3.06 30.16 -10.22
CA ALA A 157 4.02 29.72 -11.24
C ALA A 157 4.56 28.33 -10.91
N GLY A 158 4.92 27.53 -11.94
CA GLY A 158 5.64 26.27 -11.76
C GLY A 158 7.04 26.48 -11.18
N GLY A 159 7.66 25.44 -10.66
CA GLY A 159 9.02 25.42 -10.16
C GLY A 159 10.04 25.19 -11.28
N ASN A 160 11.25 25.76 -11.12
CA ASN A 160 12.35 25.53 -12.06
C ASN A 160 13.05 24.21 -11.80
N THR A 161 13.58 23.61 -12.88
CA THR A 161 14.58 22.53 -12.81
C THR A 161 15.94 23.07 -13.24
N TRP A 162 17.06 22.46 -12.81
CA TRP A 162 18.39 22.99 -13.15
C TRP A 162 19.11 22.15 -14.20
N LEU A 163 19.52 20.91 -13.89
CA LEU A 163 20.31 20.10 -14.83
C LEU A 163 19.44 19.07 -15.56
N TRP A 164 18.73 18.25 -14.83
CA TRP A 164 17.95 17.14 -15.36
C TRP A 164 16.56 17.07 -14.74
N GLY A 165 15.51 17.17 -15.55
CA GLY A 165 14.12 17.10 -15.14
C GLY A 165 13.24 18.12 -15.84
N ASN A 166 11.93 17.98 -15.70
CA ASN A 166 10.97 18.87 -16.35
C ASN A 166 10.67 20.08 -15.47
N GLY A 167 10.44 21.23 -16.10
CA GLY A 167 9.89 22.39 -15.40
C GLY A 167 8.47 22.10 -14.90
N GLY A 168 8.09 22.71 -13.78
CA GLY A 168 6.76 22.60 -13.22
C GLY A 168 5.71 23.37 -14.04
N ALA A 169 4.52 22.81 -14.18
CA ALA A 169 3.40 23.49 -14.81
C ALA A 169 2.90 24.66 -13.97
N GLY A 170 2.41 25.72 -14.61
CA GLY A 170 1.71 26.79 -13.90
C GLY A 170 0.38 26.31 -13.35
N GLY A 171 -0.04 26.85 -12.20
CA GLY A 171 -1.35 26.60 -11.59
C GLY A 171 -2.48 27.27 -12.38
N SER A 172 -3.69 26.71 -12.33
CA SER A 172 -4.88 27.32 -12.91
C SER A 172 -5.26 28.61 -12.18
N GLY A 173 -5.83 29.58 -12.89
CA GLY A 173 -6.46 30.76 -12.25
C GLY A 173 -7.66 30.36 -11.39
N GLY A 174 -7.98 31.19 -10.41
CA GLY A 174 -9.17 31.01 -9.57
C GLY A 174 -10.47 31.24 -10.30
N VAL A 175 -11.59 30.93 -9.63
CA VAL A 175 -12.94 31.14 -10.16
C VAL A 175 -13.21 32.62 -10.42
N GLY A 176 -13.59 32.95 -11.65
CA GLY A 176 -13.81 34.33 -12.10
C GLY A 176 -12.87 34.69 -13.25
N SER A 177 -12.15 35.81 -13.15
CA SER A 177 -11.22 36.29 -14.17
C SER A 177 -9.75 36.05 -13.84
N GLY A 178 -9.46 35.10 -12.95
CA GLY A 178 -8.07 34.76 -12.57
C GLY A 178 -7.30 34.14 -13.73
N SER A 179 -6.11 34.66 -14.03
CA SER A 179 -5.20 34.07 -15.01
C SER A 179 -4.44 32.88 -14.42
N GLY A 180 -4.10 31.90 -15.27
CA GLY A 180 -3.19 30.82 -14.89
C GLY A 180 -1.79 31.32 -14.60
N GLY A 181 -1.06 30.58 -13.77
CA GLY A 181 0.36 30.82 -13.52
C GLY A 181 1.21 30.38 -14.72
N ALA A 182 2.42 30.94 -14.82
CA ALA A 182 3.38 30.56 -15.86
C ALA A 182 4.03 29.20 -15.55
N GLY A 183 4.15 28.35 -16.58
CA GLY A 183 5.04 27.20 -16.52
C GLY A 183 6.51 27.65 -16.45
N ARG A 184 7.40 26.74 -16.09
CA ARG A 184 8.84 27.02 -15.93
C ARG A 184 9.69 26.13 -16.84
N SER A 185 10.94 26.57 -17.00
CA SER A 185 11.90 25.89 -17.86
C SER A 185 12.26 24.51 -17.33
N GLY A 186 12.40 23.54 -18.24
CA GLY A 186 13.05 22.26 -17.98
C GLY A 186 14.55 22.40 -17.75
N GLY A 187 15.19 21.28 -17.42
CA GLY A 187 16.62 21.20 -17.15
C GLY A 187 17.47 21.56 -18.35
N TRP A 188 18.66 22.09 -18.08
CA TRP A 188 19.59 22.53 -19.10
C TRP A 188 20.10 21.38 -19.98
N LEU A 189 20.31 20.19 -19.40
CA LEU A 189 20.81 19.03 -20.16
C LEU A 189 19.67 18.20 -20.73
N TYR A 190 18.58 18.01 -19.99
CA TYR A 190 17.41 17.26 -20.41
C TYR A 190 16.17 17.66 -19.61
N GLY A 191 15.05 17.86 -20.29
CA GLY A 191 13.74 18.12 -19.69
C GLY A 191 12.90 19.06 -20.54
N ASN A 192 11.60 18.96 -20.38
CA ASN A 192 10.63 19.84 -21.04
C ASN A 192 10.27 21.01 -20.12
N GLY A 193 9.89 22.13 -20.73
CA GLY A 193 9.22 23.22 -20.01
C GLY A 193 7.81 22.76 -19.53
N GLY A 194 7.28 23.38 -18.47
CA GLY A 194 5.96 23.15 -17.93
C GLY A 194 4.88 24.05 -18.52
#